data_870da8146942d437f59d263df3f643da
#
_entry.id   870da8146942d437f59d263df3f643da
#
_cell.length_a   1.000
_cell.length_b   1.000
_cell.length_c   1.000
_cell.angle_alpha   90.00
_cell.angle_beta   90.00
_cell.angle_gamma   90.00
#
_symmetry.space_group_name_H-M   'P 1'
#
loop_
_entity.id
_entity.type
_entity.pdbx_description
1 polymer ?
#
loop_
_entity_poly.entity_id
_entity_poly.type
_entity_poly.pdbx_seq_one_letter_code
_entity_poly.pdbx_strand_id
1 'polypeptide(L)'
;MIVTVTMNPAIDKTIDVETFVHGGLNRVKHIIMDAGGKGINVSKTIKALGGDSIATGFLGGNNGNAIANMLAIDEVNAEFVTVDGETRINTKIAEADGTLTELNEAGPEISEEELSKLEDQLMQYAKEGTWFVLSGSVSSGVPKTIYGDIIRKVHEKGAKVFLDADGELFTQSLAAKPDVIKPNREELEKYIGADHSLTEEELLHIGNELLEQGIGTVIISLGHEGALFLTKEQSLKCPAISVEVHSTVGAGDALVAAFTYGMDKGEDFEVCARLGIATSAGAVSTEGTKPPTRDKVDELIQLVKPIKL
;
A
#
# COMPACT_ATOMS: atom_id res chain seq x y z
N MET A 1 15.22 6.94 6.27
CA MET A 1 15.35 5.69 5.46
C MET A 1 14.01 4.96 5.47
N ILE A 2 13.55 4.46 4.32
CA ILE A 2 12.26 3.76 4.21
C ILE A 2 12.49 2.29 3.83
N VAL A 3 11.82 1.37 4.53
CA VAL A 3 11.81 -0.08 4.25
C VAL A 3 10.36 -0.50 4.02
N THR A 4 10.04 -1.03 2.84
CA THR A 4 8.69 -1.51 2.52
C THR A 4 8.66 -3.03 2.58
N VAL A 5 7.65 -3.57 3.25
CA VAL A 5 7.51 -5.01 3.46
C VAL A 5 6.30 -5.54 2.70
N THR A 6 6.55 -6.46 1.78
CA THR A 6 5.52 -7.14 0.98
C THR A 6 5.57 -8.65 1.27
N MET A 7 4.72 -9.13 2.16
CA MET A 7 4.76 -10.55 2.57
C MET A 7 4.07 -11.50 1.59
N ASN A 8 3.33 -10.98 0.62
CA ASN A 8 2.67 -11.78 -0.42
C ASN A 8 2.70 -11.04 -1.76
N PRO A 9 3.90 -10.81 -2.34
CA PRO A 9 4.05 -10.16 -3.64
C PRO A 9 3.37 -10.98 -4.74
N ALA A 10 3.17 -10.34 -5.88
CA ALA A 10 2.59 -10.98 -7.05
C ALA A 10 3.16 -10.41 -8.35
N ILE A 11 3.11 -11.18 -9.43
CA ILE A 11 3.06 -10.57 -10.75
C ILE A 11 1.63 -10.13 -10.99
N ASP A 12 1.40 -8.82 -11.12
CA ASP A 12 0.12 -8.27 -11.55
C ASP A 12 0.03 -8.37 -13.08
N LYS A 13 -0.84 -9.27 -13.56
CA LYS A 13 -1.04 -9.54 -14.97
C LYS A 13 -2.39 -8.99 -15.43
N THR A 14 -2.38 -7.94 -16.22
CA THR A 14 -3.60 -7.40 -16.86
C THR A 14 -3.74 -7.98 -18.26
N ILE A 15 -4.92 -8.48 -18.56
CA ILE A 15 -5.28 -9.13 -19.82
C ILE A 15 -6.46 -8.36 -20.42
N ASP A 16 -6.26 -7.74 -21.59
CA ASP A 16 -7.31 -7.05 -22.29
C ASP A 16 -8.04 -8.00 -23.24
N VAL A 17 -9.36 -8.05 -23.12
CA VAL A 17 -10.26 -8.80 -24.00
C VAL A 17 -11.36 -7.88 -24.53
N GLU A 18 -12.04 -8.26 -25.62
CA GLU A 18 -13.22 -7.53 -26.08
C GLU A 18 -14.38 -7.67 -25.09
N THR A 19 -14.71 -8.91 -24.79
CA THR A 19 -15.70 -9.34 -23.80
C THR A 19 -15.24 -10.66 -23.23
N PHE A 20 -15.33 -10.85 -21.91
CA PHE A 20 -15.00 -12.10 -21.25
C PHE A 20 -16.18 -13.06 -21.30
N VAL A 21 -16.03 -14.14 -22.07
CA VAL A 21 -17.06 -15.16 -22.25
C VAL A 21 -16.81 -16.32 -21.27
N HIS A 22 -17.60 -16.38 -20.22
CA HIS A 22 -17.57 -17.50 -19.27
C HIS A 22 -17.86 -18.83 -19.97
N GLY A 23 -16.99 -19.82 -19.80
CA GLY A 23 -17.13 -21.14 -20.44
C GLY A 23 -16.81 -21.18 -21.94
N GLY A 24 -16.35 -20.07 -22.53
CA GLY A 24 -15.98 -19.93 -23.93
C GLY A 24 -14.51 -19.73 -24.18
N LEU A 25 -14.11 -19.67 -25.45
CA LEU A 25 -12.76 -19.32 -25.89
C LEU A 25 -12.62 -17.79 -25.92
N ASN A 26 -11.73 -17.26 -25.10
CA ASN A 26 -11.39 -15.84 -25.07
C ASN A 26 -10.07 -15.59 -25.79
N ARG A 27 -9.98 -14.57 -26.64
CA ARG A 27 -8.74 -14.16 -27.31
C ARG A 27 -8.24 -12.86 -26.69
N VAL A 28 -7.03 -12.93 -26.17
CA VAL A 28 -6.34 -11.81 -25.55
C VAL A 28 -5.86 -10.83 -26.62
N LYS A 29 -6.10 -9.55 -26.44
CA LYS A 29 -5.64 -8.45 -27.31
C LYS A 29 -4.29 -7.91 -26.84
N HIS A 30 -4.15 -7.70 -25.55
CA HIS A 30 -2.94 -7.16 -24.94
C HIS A 30 -2.70 -7.77 -23.56
N ILE A 31 -1.43 -7.84 -23.17
CA ILE A 31 -1.02 -8.32 -21.84
C ILE A 31 0.00 -7.33 -21.27
N ILE A 32 -0.24 -6.90 -20.04
CA ILE A 32 0.71 -6.14 -19.23
C ILE A 32 1.08 -7.00 -18.02
N MET A 33 2.36 -7.00 -17.65
CA MET A 33 2.85 -7.67 -16.46
C MET A 33 3.70 -6.69 -15.66
N ASP A 34 3.33 -6.46 -14.40
CA ASP A 34 4.00 -5.56 -13.50
C ASP A 34 4.43 -6.30 -12.21
N ALA A 35 5.55 -5.88 -11.63
CA ALA A 35 5.89 -6.25 -10.26
C ALA A 35 4.86 -5.63 -9.32
N GLY A 36 4.12 -6.45 -8.59
CA GLY A 36 2.99 -6.06 -7.77
C GLY A 36 3.11 -6.51 -6.31
N GLY A 37 2.17 -6.00 -5.53
CA GLY A 37 2.11 -6.09 -4.08
C GLY A 37 2.27 -4.70 -3.46
N LYS A 38 1.45 -4.39 -2.43
CA LYS A 38 1.33 -3.03 -1.90
C LYS A 38 2.68 -2.38 -1.54
N GLY A 39 3.56 -3.07 -0.79
CA GLY A 39 4.88 -2.53 -0.43
C GLY A 39 5.79 -2.31 -1.64
N ILE A 40 5.75 -3.18 -2.65
CA ILE A 40 6.46 -2.98 -3.93
C ILE A 40 5.95 -1.72 -4.63
N ASN A 41 4.62 -1.53 -4.72
CA ASN A 41 4.02 -0.34 -5.31
C ASN A 41 4.44 0.93 -4.57
N VAL A 42 4.51 0.86 -3.23
CA VAL A 42 5.04 1.95 -2.39
C VAL A 42 6.47 2.28 -2.76
N SER A 43 7.38 1.29 -2.87
CA SER A 43 8.78 1.51 -3.24
C SER A 43 8.94 2.09 -4.65
N LYS A 44 8.20 1.58 -5.63
CA LYS A 44 8.19 2.13 -7.00
C LYS A 44 7.75 3.60 -7.00
N THR A 45 6.72 3.93 -6.22
CA THR A 45 6.24 5.31 -6.12
C THR A 45 7.24 6.22 -5.41
N ILE A 46 7.88 5.77 -4.32
CA ILE A 46 8.95 6.53 -3.66
C ILE A 46 10.08 6.82 -4.64
N LYS A 47 10.48 5.84 -5.46
CA LYS A 47 11.51 6.02 -6.48
C LYS A 47 11.10 7.06 -7.52
N ALA A 48 9.86 7.01 -8.02
CA ALA A 48 9.32 8.00 -8.96
C ALA A 48 9.27 9.42 -8.37
N LEU A 49 9.09 9.57 -7.06
CA LEU A 49 9.15 10.84 -6.35
C LEU A 49 10.60 11.35 -6.14
N GLY A 50 11.62 10.60 -6.56
CA GLY A 50 13.03 10.92 -6.37
C GLY A 50 13.58 10.55 -5.00
N GLY A 51 12.91 9.66 -4.29
CA GLY A 51 13.36 9.06 -3.03
C GLY A 51 13.99 7.69 -3.24
N ASP A 52 14.48 7.11 -2.14
CA ASP A 52 14.99 5.75 -2.10
C ASP A 52 14.35 4.98 -0.96
N SER A 53 14.11 3.69 -1.19
CA SER A 53 13.60 2.74 -0.21
C SER A 53 14.23 1.37 -0.43
N ILE A 54 14.11 0.49 0.56
CA ILE A 54 14.45 -0.93 0.42
C ILE A 54 13.14 -1.69 0.37
N ALA A 55 12.85 -2.34 -0.77
CA ALA A 55 11.73 -3.26 -0.90
C ALA A 55 12.15 -4.64 -0.40
N THR A 56 11.38 -5.23 0.52
CA THR A 56 11.66 -6.56 1.06
C THR A 56 10.38 -7.36 1.27
N GLY A 57 10.54 -8.62 1.63
CA GLY A 57 9.47 -9.61 1.80
C GLY A 57 9.92 -10.96 1.27
N PHE A 58 9.03 -11.69 0.60
CA PHE A 58 9.29 -13.02 0.09
C PHE A 58 9.20 -13.09 -1.43
N LEU A 59 10.17 -13.72 -2.09
CA LEU A 59 10.11 -14.05 -3.52
C LEU A 59 10.51 -15.52 -3.72
N GLY A 60 9.75 -16.22 -4.55
CA GLY A 60 10.02 -17.61 -4.87
C GLY A 60 9.85 -17.93 -6.36
N GLY A 61 10.61 -18.88 -6.85
CA GLY A 61 10.52 -19.44 -8.18
C GLY A 61 10.84 -18.47 -9.32
N ASN A 62 10.32 -18.80 -10.51
CA ASN A 62 10.55 -17.97 -11.71
C ASN A 62 9.82 -16.62 -11.65
N ASN A 63 8.62 -16.59 -11.07
CA ASN A 63 7.87 -15.35 -10.92
C ASN A 63 8.57 -14.40 -9.94
N GLY A 64 9.16 -14.93 -8.85
CA GLY A 64 9.99 -14.16 -7.93
C GLY A 64 11.19 -13.54 -8.62
N ASN A 65 11.91 -14.32 -9.44
CA ASN A 65 13.02 -13.82 -10.25
C ASN A 65 12.57 -12.75 -11.27
N ALA A 66 11.40 -12.91 -11.86
CA ALA A 66 10.84 -11.93 -12.77
C ALA A 66 10.56 -10.60 -12.05
N ILE A 67 9.96 -10.64 -10.85
CA ILE A 67 9.74 -9.44 -10.01
C ILE A 67 11.08 -8.76 -9.67
N ALA A 68 12.08 -9.53 -9.23
CA ALA A 68 13.40 -8.97 -8.89
C ALA A 68 14.04 -8.26 -10.10
N ASN A 69 13.93 -8.84 -11.30
CA ASN A 69 14.40 -8.24 -12.53
C ASN A 69 13.63 -6.95 -12.89
N MET A 70 12.30 -6.93 -12.74
CA MET A 70 11.48 -5.74 -12.97
C MET A 70 11.89 -4.60 -12.02
N LEU A 71 12.08 -4.91 -10.73
CA LEU A 71 12.52 -3.93 -9.73
C LEU A 71 13.92 -3.38 -10.03
N ALA A 72 14.82 -4.24 -10.53
CA ALA A 72 16.16 -3.80 -10.95
C ALA A 72 16.10 -2.84 -12.17
N ILE A 73 15.19 -3.10 -13.12
CA ILE A 73 14.94 -2.21 -14.26
C ILE A 73 14.39 -0.86 -13.80
N ASP A 74 13.48 -0.88 -12.83
CA ASP A 74 12.89 0.33 -12.21
C ASP A 74 13.86 1.03 -11.22
N GLU A 75 15.10 0.52 -11.07
CA GLU A 75 16.11 1.02 -10.14
C GLU A 75 15.63 1.07 -8.67
N VAL A 76 14.74 0.18 -8.27
CA VAL A 76 14.28 0.01 -6.90
C VAL A 76 15.24 -0.90 -6.16
N ASN A 77 15.78 -0.45 -5.02
CA ASN A 77 16.59 -1.31 -4.16
C ASN A 77 15.71 -2.42 -3.57
N ALA A 78 16.08 -3.67 -3.82
CA ALA A 78 15.27 -4.82 -3.46
C ALA A 78 16.13 -5.89 -2.74
N GLU A 79 15.70 -6.28 -1.56
CA GLU A 79 16.35 -7.30 -0.74
C GLU A 79 15.28 -8.25 -0.18
N PHE A 80 14.91 -9.24 -0.97
CA PHE A 80 13.88 -10.21 -0.61
C PHE A 80 14.48 -11.51 -0.08
N VAL A 81 13.79 -12.13 0.87
CA VAL A 81 14.07 -13.50 1.30
C VAL A 81 13.57 -14.46 0.20
N THR A 82 14.47 -15.31 -0.28
CA THR A 82 14.09 -16.38 -1.22
C THR A 82 13.38 -17.50 -0.47
N VAL A 83 12.21 -17.89 -0.99
CA VAL A 83 11.37 -18.93 -0.39
C VAL A 83 11.13 -20.07 -1.36
N ASP A 84 10.77 -21.23 -0.82
CA ASP A 84 10.33 -22.36 -1.62
C ASP A 84 8.94 -22.07 -2.22
N GLY A 85 8.68 -22.65 -3.39
CA GLY A 85 7.43 -22.43 -4.13
C GLY A 85 7.53 -21.27 -5.10
N GLU A 86 6.39 -20.93 -5.71
CA GLU A 86 6.29 -19.93 -6.77
C GLU A 86 5.58 -18.68 -6.27
N THR A 87 6.14 -17.51 -6.48
CA THR A 87 5.44 -16.26 -6.27
C THR A 87 4.18 -16.22 -7.13
N ARG A 88 3.08 -15.80 -6.56
CA ARG A 88 1.74 -15.79 -7.18
C ARG A 88 1.63 -14.84 -8.36
N ILE A 89 0.61 -15.09 -9.19
CA ILE A 89 0.15 -14.18 -10.24
C ILE A 89 -1.26 -13.72 -9.87
N ASN A 90 -1.50 -12.41 -9.87
CA ASN A 90 -2.84 -11.86 -9.84
C ASN A 90 -3.23 -11.50 -11.27
N THR A 91 -4.26 -12.13 -11.78
CA THR A 91 -4.74 -11.88 -13.15
C THR A 91 -5.96 -10.98 -13.13
N LYS A 92 -5.87 -9.86 -13.85
CA LYS A 92 -6.97 -8.91 -14.08
C LYS A 92 -7.42 -9.04 -15.53
N ILE A 93 -8.68 -9.35 -15.75
CA ILE A 93 -9.30 -9.41 -17.07
C ILE A 93 -10.06 -8.11 -17.25
N ALA A 94 -9.57 -7.26 -18.15
CA ALA A 94 -10.17 -5.97 -18.47
C ALA A 94 -10.96 -6.10 -19.79
N GLU A 95 -12.24 -5.76 -19.75
CA GLU A 95 -13.14 -5.77 -20.91
C GLU A 95 -13.24 -4.39 -21.55
N ALA A 96 -13.59 -4.35 -22.83
CA ALA A 96 -13.67 -3.08 -23.58
C ALA A 96 -14.72 -2.11 -23.02
N ASP A 97 -15.72 -2.59 -22.28
CA ASP A 97 -16.74 -1.78 -21.62
C ASP A 97 -16.32 -1.23 -20.23
N GLY A 98 -15.10 -1.56 -19.79
CA GLY A 98 -14.56 -1.16 -18.50
C GLY A 98 -14.83 -2.16 -17.37
N THR A 99 -15.50 -3.29 -17.64
CA THR A 99 -15.68 -4.36 -16.65
C THR A 99 -14.32 -4.98 -16.30
N LEU A 100 -14.05 -5.18 -15.00
CA LEU A 100 -12.83 -5.78 -14.50
C LEU A 100 -13.16 -7.04 -13.69
N THR A 101 -12.53 -8.17 -14.05
CA THR A 101 -12.60 -9.41 -13.29
C THR A 101 -11.22 -9.77 -12.75
N GLU A 102 -11.11 -10.03 -11.45
CA GLU A 102 -9.85 -10.36 -10.80
C GLU A 102 -9.80 -11.84 -10.38
N LEU A 103 -8.65 -12.47 -10.64
CA LEU A 103 -8.31 -13.81 -10.22
C LEU A 103 -7.00 -13.74 -9.41
N ASN A 104 -7.11 -13.80 -8.10
CA ASN A 104 -5.98 -13.64 -7.20
C ASN A 104 -5.56 -14.99 -6.61
N GLU A 105 -4.32 -15.40 -6.86
CA GLU A 105 -3.74 -16.61 -6.30
C GLU A 105 -3.35 -16.42 -4.82
N ALA A 106 -3.28 -17.52 -4.06
CA ALA A 106 -2.94 -17.49 -2.63
C ALA A 106 -1.46 -17.12 -2.37
N GLY A 107 -0.56 -17.49 -3.25
CA GLY A 107 0.89 -17.39 -3.04
C GLY A 107 1.50 -18.62 -2.36
N PRO A 108 2.84 -18.66 -2.18
CA PRO A 108 3.53 -19.80 -1.57
C PRO A 108 3.23 -19.91 -0.07
N GLU A 109 3.43 -21.10 0.48
CA GLU A 109 3.46 -21.31 1.92
C GLU A 109 4.83 -20.90 2.46
N ILE A 110 4.84 -20.10 3.52
CA ILE A 110 6.07 -19.60 4.15
C ILE A 110 6.35 -20.42 5.41
N SER A 111 7.54 -20.99 5.48
CA SER A 111 8.01 -21.72 6.65
C SER A 111 8.42 -20.78 7.80
N GLU A 112 8.47 -21.31 9.02
CA GLU A 112 8.96 -20.58 10.19
C GLU A 112 10.42 -20.11 10.02
N GLU A 113 11.26 -20.87 9.32
CA GLU A 113 12.65 -20.51 9.05
C GLU A 113 12.73 -19.32 8.08
N GLU A 114 11.94 -19.29 7.02
CA GLU A 114 11.88 -18.19 6.06
C GLU A 114 11.32 -16.93 6.71
N LEU A 115 10.30 -17.07 7.55
CA LEU A 115 9.75 -15.95 8.33
C LEU A 115 10.78 -15.37 9.28
N SER A 116 11.53 -16.21 10.00
CA SER A 116 12.61 -15.79 10.89
C SER A 116 13.72 -15.05 10.14
N LYS A 117 14.09 -15.51 8.94
CA LYS A 117 15.07 -14.81 8.08
C LYS A 117 14.61 -13.39 7.71
N LEU A 118 13.32 -13.23 7.40
CA LEU A 118 12.77 -11.89 7.11
C LEU A 118 12.79 -11.01 8.36
N GLU A 119 12.37 -11.54 9.51
CA GLU A 119 12.41 -10.79 10.78
C GLU A 119 13.84 -10.35 11.13
N ASP A 120 14.83 -11.22 11.02
CA ASP A 120 16.24 -10.90 11.25
C ASP A 120 16.75 -9.81 10.31
N GLN A 121 16.35 -9.88 9.02
CA GLN A 121 16.70 -8.87 8.04
C GLN A 121 16.06 -7.52 8.37
N LEU A 122 14.80 -7.47 8.78
CA LEU A 122 14.13 -6.23 9.21
C LEU A 122 14.83 -5.60 10.41
N MET A 123 15.31 -6.41 11.35
CA MET A 123 16.04 -5.93 12.53
C MET A 123 17.39 -5.29 12.21
N GLN A 124 18.01 -5.59 11.06
CA GLN A 124 19.23 -4.91 10.59
C GLN A 124 18.97 -3.45 10.19
N TYR A 125 17.76 -3.15 9.71
CA TYR A 125 17.36 -1.80 9.32
C TYR A 125 16.69 -1.01 10.46
N ALA A 126 16.23 -1.70 11.51
CA ALA A 126 15.50 -1.09 12.61
C ALA A 126 16.43 -0.19 13.46
N LYS A 127 16.22 1.12 13.36
CA LYS A 127 16.91 2.16 14.13
C LYS A 127 16.11 3.46 14.09
N GLU A 128 16.46 4.40 14.95
CA GLU A 128 15.88 5.75 14.92
C GLU A 128 15.99 6.38 13.51
N GLY A 129 14.92 7.00 13.07
CA GLY A 129 14.82 7.61 11.73
C GLY A 129 14.51 6.63 10.60
N THR A 130 14.31 5.33 10.88
CA THR A 130 13.81 4.38 9.87
C THR A 130 12.28 4.33 9.89
N TRP A 131 11.67 4.38 8.73
CA TRP A 131 10.24 4.10 8.51
C TRP A 131 10.07 2.72 7.90
N PHE A 132 9.26 1.89 8.55
CA PHE A 132 8.79 0.63 7.98
C PHE A 132 7.38 0.82 7.44
N VAL A 133 7.14 0.39 6.19
CA VAL A 133 5.80 0.34 5.61
C VAL A 133 5.39 -1.13 5.53
N LEU A 134 4.47 -1.53 6.41
CA LEU A 134 3.93 -2.87 6.46
C LEU A 134 2.61 -2.87 5.68
N SER A 135 2.57 -3.51 4.51
CA SER A 135 1.45 -3.35 3.59
C SER A 135 0.96 -4.65 3.00
N GLY A 136 -0.36 -4.77 2.89
CA GLY A 136 -1.06 -5.82 2.17
C GLY A 136 -1.26 -7.10 2.97
N SER A 137 -1.68 -8.14 2.24
CA SER A 137 -1.93 -9.48 2.78
C SER A 137 -0.64 -10.25 3.04
N VAL A 138 -0.77 -11.33 3.78
CA VAL A 138 0.34 -12.27 4.05
C VAL A 138 0.08 -13.60 3.35
N SER A 139 1.15 -14.30 2.99
CA SER A 139 1.11 -15.66 2.43
C SER A 139 0.65 -16.69 3.47
N SER A 140 0.29 -17.88 3.01
CA SER A 140 0.03 -19.04 3.87
C SER A 140 1.24 -19.31 4.76
N GLY A 141 1.03 -19.84 5.96
CA GLY A 141 2.07 -20.09 6.97
C GLY A 141 2.47 -18.88 7.80
N VAL A 142 2.15 -17.64 7.37
CA VAL A 142 2.45 -16.43 8.12
C VAL A 142 1.30 -16.13 9.10
N PRO A 143 1.57 -16.01 10.43
CA PRO A 143 0.53 -15.74 11.42
C PRO A 143 -0.07 -14.34 11.24
N LYS A 144 -1.37 -14.19 11.53
CA LYS A 144 -2.07 -12.89 11.40
C LYS A 144 -1.63 -11.84 12.42
N THR A 145 -0.86 -12.21 13.43
CA THR A 145 -0.24 -11.30 14.41
C THR A 145 1.05 -10.67 13.91
N ILE A 146 1.60 -11.14 12.80
CA ILE A 146 2.97 -10.82 12.36
C ILE A 146 3.27 -9.32 12.28
N TYR A 147 2.35 -8.51 11.75
CA TYR A 147 2.57 -7.07 11.66
C TYR A 147 2.65 -6.44 13.06
N GLY A 148 1.79 -6.88 14.00
CA GLY A 148 1.88 -6.44 15.40
C GLY A 148 3.20 -6.85 16.07
N ASP A 149 3.72 -8.03 15.77
CA ASP A 149 5.00 -8.53 16.29
C ASP A 149 6.17 -7.70 15.74
N ILE A 150 6.19 -7.42 14.44
CA ILE A 150 7.20 -6.57 13.80
C ILE A 150 7.14 -5.15 14.37
N ILE A 151 5.95 -4.54 14.49
CA ILE A 151 5.77 -3.19 15.03
C ILE A 151 6.44 -3.08 16.41
N ARG A 152 6.15 -4.00 17.31
CA ARG A 152 6.76 -4.01 18.66
C ARG A 152 8.30 -4.07 18.59
N LYS A 153 8.84 -5.00 17.79
CA LYS A 153 10.29 -5.21 17.66
C LYS A 153 11.02 -3.99 17.08
N VAL A 154 10.45 -3.35 16.05
CA VAL A 154 11.10 -2.18 15.41
C VAL A 154 10.95 -0.92 16.26
N HIS A 155 9.85 -0.76 17.00
CA HIS A 155 9.65 0.32 17.97
C HIS A 155 10.69 0.26 19.12
N GLU A 156 11.07 -0.93 19.59
CA GLU A 156 12.15 -1.09 20.59
C GLU A 156 13.50 -0.54 20.08
N LYS A 157 13.68 -0.42 18.77
CA LYS A 157 14.87 0.17 18.13
C LYS A 157 14.69 1.64 17.74
N GLY A 158 13.55 2.26 18.09
CA GLY A 158 13.23 3.65 17.74
C GLY A 158 12.82 3.88 16.30
N ALA A 159 12.55 2.83 15.53
CA ALA A 159 12.00 2.94 14.20
C ALA A 159 10.50 3.26 14.24
N LYS A 160 9.94 3.74 13.14
CA LYS A 160 8.52 4.10 12.97
C LYS A 160 7.84 3.18 11.97
N VAL A 161 6.52 3.05 12.09
CA VAL A 161 5.74 2.14 11.24
C VAL A 161 4.53 2.81 10.65
N PHE A 162 4.38 2.68 9.33
CA PHE A 162 3.14 2.90 8.60
C PHE A 162 2.51 1.54 8.29
N LEU A 163 1.29 1.30 8.79
CA LEU A 163 0.53 0.08 8.55
C LEU A 163 -0.60 0.33 7.54
N ASP A 164 -0.60 -0.41 6.43
CA ASP A 164 -1.67 -0.46 5.43
C ASP A 164 -2.11 -1.92 5.19
N ALA A 165 -2.85 -2.45 6.12
CA ALA A 165 -3.39 -3.80 6.11
C ALA A 165 -4.91 -3.77 6.34
N ASP A 166 -5.57 -4.88 6.05
CA ASP A 166 -7.01 -5.05 6.22
C ASP A 166 -7.36 -6.23 7.13
N GLY A 167 -8.64 -6.32 7.49
CA GLY A 167 -9.22 -7.45 8.21
C GLY A 167 -8.50 -7.78 9.51
N GLU A 168 -8.18 -9.05 9.69
CA GLU A 168 -7.55 -9.55 10.92
C GLU A 168 -6.11 -9.03 11.11
N LEU A 169 -5.35 -8.84 10.03
CA LEU A 169 -4.01 -8.25 10.10
C LEU A 169 -4.06 -6.83 10.67
N PHE A 170 -5.05 -6.04 10.26
CA PHE A 170 -5.26 -4.69 10.79
C PHE A 170 -5.61 -4.73 12.27
N THR A 171 -6.69 -5.46 12.64
CA THR A 171 -7.16 -5.51 14.02
C THR A 171 -6.13 -6.03 15.01
N GLN A 172 -5.41 -7.10 14.66
CA GLN A 172 -4.37 -7.69 15.52
C GLN A 172 -3.16 -6.75 15.71
N SER A 173 -2.95 -5.83 14.77
CA SER A 173 -1.80 -4.92 14.79
C SER A 173 -2.03 -3.63 15.58
N LEU A 174 -3.28 -3.20 15.78
CA LEU A 174 -3.60 -1.93 16.45
C LEU A 174 -3.05 -1.86 17.87
N ALA A 175 -3.08 -2.98 18.62
CA ALA A 175 -2.53 -3.05 19.98
C ALA A 175 -1.01 -2.78 20.06
N ALA A 176 -0.28 -2.92 18.94
CA ALA A 176 1.13 -2.58 18.84
C ALA A 176 1.38 -1.08 18.55
N LYS A 177 0.31 -0.31 18.35
CA LYS A 177 0.30 1.15 18.18
C LYS A 177 1.21 1.64 17.04
N PRO A 178 0.94 1.26 15.79
CA PRO A 178 1.66 1.80 14.63
C PRO A 178 1.62 3.34 14.62
N ASP A 179 2.67 3.98 14.10
CA ASP A 179 2.74 5.46 14.06
C ASP A 179 1.72 6.05 13.08
N VAL A 180 1.45 5.34 11.97
CA VAL A 180 0.47 5.74 10.97
C VAL A 180 -0.34 4.52 10.53
N ILE A 181 -1.64 4.68 10.39
CA ILE A 181 -2.53 3.71 9.74
C ILE A 181 -3.31 4.36 8.60
N LYS A 182 -3.69 3.57 7.59
CA LYS A 182 -4.51 4.07 6.48
C LYS A 182 -5.65 3.10 6.15
N PRO A 183 -6.70 3.01 6.97
CA PRO A 183 -7.92 2.32 6.56
C PRO A 183 -8.71 3.12 5.50
N ASN A 184 -9.50 2.41 4.70
CA ASN A 184 -10.58 3.02 3.94
C ASN A 184 -11.92 2.92 4.69
N ARG A 185 -12.99 3.53 4.14
CA ARG A 185 -14.33 3.50 4.75
C ARG A 185 -14.82 2.07 4.98
N GLU A 186 -14.73 1.21 3.97
CA GLU A 186 -15.21 -0.18 4.07
C GLU A 186 -14.42 -1.02 5.10
N GLU A 187 -13.12 -0.77 5.22
CA GLU A 187 -12.27 -1.44 6.22
C GLU A 187 -12.66 -1.01 7.64
N LEU A 188 -13.00 0.27 7.85
CA LEU A 188 -13.51 0.75 9.13
C LEU A 188 -14.92 0.23 9.42
N GLU A 189 -15.82 0.18 8.42
CA GLU A 189 -17.15 -0.44 8.54
C GLU A 189 -17.04 -1.89 9.02
N LYS A 190 -16.14 -2.66 8.41
CA LYS A 190 -15.85 -4.05 8.82
C LYS A 190 -15.23 -4.13 10.22
N TYR A 191 -14.33 -3.21 10.53
CA TYR A 191 -13.64 -3.18 11.83
C TYR A 191 -14.61 -2.98 13.01
N ILE A 192 -15.58 -2.08 12.87
CA ILE A 192 -16.58 -1.82 13.93
C ILE A 192 -17.84 -2.69 13.79
N GLY A 193 -17.98 -3.46 12.70
CA GLY A 193 -19.17 -4.26 12.42
C GLY A 193 -20.40 -3.41 12.05
N ALA A 194 -20.19 -2.31 11.33
CA ALA A 194 -21.28 -1.44 10.87
C ALA A 194 -22.18 -2.18 9.86
N ASP A 195 -23.48 -1.92 9.93
CA ASP A 195 -24.50 -2.43 9.02
C ASP A 195 -24.95 -1.40 7.97
N HIS A 196 -24.30 -0.23 7.95
CA HIS A 196 -24.57 0.87 7.03
C HIS A 196 -23.24 1.52 6.58
N SER A 197 -23.31 2.33 5.53
CA SER A 197 -22.15 3.12 5.11
C SER A 197 -21.92 4.29 6.05
N LEU A 198 -20.71 4.35 6.62
CA LEU A 198 -20.32 5.36 7.61
C LEU A 198 -20.32 6.76 7.02
N THR A 199 -20.92 7.69 7.71
CA THR A 199 -20.86 9.13 7.43
C THR A 199 -19.47 9.69 7.77
N GLU A 200 -19.14 10.87 7.27
CA GLU A 200 -17.88 11.54 7.59
C GLU A 200 -17.72 11.83 9.09
N GLU A 201 -18.82 12.20 9.77
CA GLU A 201 -18.82 12.45 11.21
C GLU A 201 -18.49 11.17 12.01
N GLU A 202 -19.07 10.03 11.62
CA GLU A 202 -18.78 8.73 12.24
C GLU A 202 -17.34 8.29 11.97
N LEU A 203 -16.82 8.51 10.76
CA LEU A 203 -15.43 8.23 10.41
C LEU A 203 -14.45 9.09 11.24
N LEU A 204 -14.75 10.37 11.43
CA LEU A 204 -13.97 11.25 12.30
C LEU A 204 -14.00 10.79 13.76
N HIS A 205 -15.16 10.33 14.25
CA HIS A 205 -15.29 9.82 15.61
C HIS A 205 -14.41 8.56 15.79
N ILE A 206 -14.52 7.58 14.89
CA ILE A 206 -13.71 6.35 14.92
C ILE A 206 -12.22 6.68 14.81
N GLY A 207 -11.85 7.60 13.92
CA GLY A 207 -10.47 8.03 13.76
C GLY A 207 -9.90 8.63 15.06
N ASN A 208 -10.68 9.45 15.77
CA ASN A 208 -10.27 10.00 17.07
C ASN A 208 -10.17 8.92 18.15
N GLU A 209 -11.06 7.95 18.20
CA GLU A 209 -10.93 6.81 19.12
C GLU A 209 -9.64 6.01 18.89
N LEU A 210 -9.25 5.82 17.62
CA LEU A 210 -7.98 5.16 17.27
C LEU A 210 -6.76 5.99 17.71
N LEU A 211 -6.81 7.32 17.58
CA LEU A 211 -5.77 8.22 18.12
C LEU A 211 -5.69 8.13 19.66
N GLU A 212 -6.83 8.02 20.36
CA GLU A 212 -6.87 7.83 21.82
C GLU A 212 -6.27 6.50 22.26
N GLN A 213 -6.40 5.45 21.45
CA GLN A 213 -5.74 4.14 21.66
C GLN A 213 -4.22 4.21 21.51
N GLY A 214 -3.68 5.30 21.00
CA GLY A 214 -2.23 5.55 20.90
C GLY A 214 -1.65 5.42 19.50
N ILE A 215 -2.49 5.37 18.47
CA ILE A 215 -2.07 5.55 17.08
C ILE A 215 -1.61 7.00 16.90
N GLY A 216 -0.51 7.24 16.19
CA GLY A 216 0.01 8.60 15.99
C GLY A 216 -0.75 9.40 14.94
N THR A 217 -1.06 8.77 13.82
CA THR A 217 -1.79 9.37 12.68
C THR A 217 -2.78 8.38 12.10
N VAL A 218 -4.00 8.82 11.84
CA VAL A 218 -5.03 8.05 11.15
C VAL A 218 -5.36 8.72 9.82
N ILE A 219 -5.16 8.02 8.72
CA ILE A 219 -5.53 8.46 7.38
C ILE A 219 -6.71 7.63 6.93
N ILE A 220 -7.87 8.24 6.67
CA ILE A 220 -9.06 7.52 6.20
C ILE A 220 -9.26 7.85 4.73
N SER A 221 -9.00 6.88 3.85
CA SER A 221 -9.20 7.08 2.41
C SER A 221 -10.68 6.93 2.05
N LEU A 222 -11.19 7.87 1.23
CA LEU A 222 -12.60 8.01 0.85
C LEU A 222 -12.82 7.86 -0.66
N GLY A 223 -11.85 7.29 -1.36
CA GLY A 223 -11.90 7.12 -2.81
C GLY A 223 -12.01 8.47 -3.53
N HIS A 224 -13.08 8.62 -4.32
CA HIS A 224 -13.32 9.85 -5.08
C HIS A 224 -13.65 11.08 -4.24
N GLU A 225 -13.92 10.94 -2.95
CA GLU A 225 -14.10 12.05 -2.02
C GLU A 225 -12.77 12.59 -1.44
N GLY A 226 -11.65 11.86 -1.62
CA GLY A 226 -10.33 12.22 -1.11
C GLY A 226 -9.93 11.44 0.14
N ALA A 227 -9.44 12.12 1.18
CA ALA A 227 -9.08 11.47 2.44
C ALA A 227 -9.16 12.43 3.64
N LEU A 228 -9.36 11.84 4.81
CA LEU A 228 -9.22 12.50 6.11
C LEU A 228 -7.84 12.15 6.69
N PHE A 229 -7.17 13.16 7.25
CA PHE A 229 -5.87 13.01 7.90
C PHE A 229 -5.99 13.54 9.33
N LEU A 230 -5.80 12.67 10.32
CA LEU A 230 -6.08 12.94 11.71
C LEU A 230 -4.84 12.73 12.56
N THR A 231 -4.52 13.69 13.41
CA THR A 231 -3.58 13.57 14.52
C THR A 231 -4.24 14.14 15.78
N LYS A 232 -3.60 14.02 16.94
CA LYS A 232 -4.12 14.63 18.18
C LYS A 232 -4.14 16.17 18.13
N GLU A 233 -3.28 16.78 17.31
CA GLU A 233 -3.10 18.23 17.22
C GLU A 233 -3.96 18.87 16.13
N GLN A 234 -4.27 18.13 15.08
CA GLN A 234 -4.99 18.67 13.92
C GLN A 234 -5.68 17.59 13.10
N SER A 235 -6.75 18.01 12.45
CA SER A 235 -7.50 17.20 11.50
C SER A 235 -7.67 17.96 10.19
N LEU A 236 -7.42 17.26 9.06
CA LEU A 236 -7.54 17.81 7.72
C LEU A 236 -8.43 16.91 6.86
N LYS A 237 -9.32 17.52 6.09
CA LYS A 237 -9.94 16.89 4.93
C LYS A 237 -9.25 17.38 3.68
N CYS A 238 -8.70 16.46 2.90
CA CYS A 238 -8.14 16.77 1.59
C CYS A 238 -9.06 16.17 0.51
N PRO A 239 -9.88 17.00 -0.16
CA PRO A 239 -10.72 16.54 -1.27
C PRO A 239 -9.89 15.93 -2.40
N ALA A 240 -10.46 14.95 -3.10
CA ALA A 240 -9.83 14.38 -4.29
C ALA A 240 -9.69 15.44 -5.39
N ILE A 241 -8.65 15.28 -6.21
CA ILE A 241 -8.45 16.08 -7.42
C ILE A 241 -9.13 15.36 -8.58
N SER A 242 -9.89 16.11 -9.39
CA SER A 242 -10.47 15.56 -10.62
C SER A 242 -9.39 15.36 -11.67
N VAL A 243 -9.19 14.13 -12.09
CA VAL A 243 -8.26 13.71 -13.14
C VAL A 243 -8.95 12.72 -14.07
N GLU A 244 -8.39 12.50 -15.26
CA GLU A 244 -8.82 11.39 -16.11
C GLU A 244 -8.39 10.07 -15.46
N VAL A 245 -9.35 9.17 -15.24
CA VAL A 245 -9.13 7.91 -14.54
C VAL A 245 -8.85 6.80 -15.54
N HIS A 246 -7.65 6.21 -15.45
CA HIS A 246 -7.27 5.02 -16.22
C HIS A 246 -7.34 3.75 -15.35
N SER A 247 -6.90 3.84 -14.09
CA SER A 247 -6.94 2.74 -13.13
C SER A 247 -7.07 3.27 -11.71
N THR A 248 -7.90 2.65 -10.88
CA THR A 248 -7.98 2.97 -9.46
C THR A 248 -7.04 2.12 -8.60
N VAL A 249 -6.41 1.12 -9.20
CA VAL A 249 -5.48 0.21 -8.51
C VAL A 249 -4.18 0.93 -8.18
N GLY A 250 -3.69 0.76 -6.97
CA GLY A 250 -2.43 1.39 -6.52
C GLY A 250 -2.56 2.83 -6.02
N ALA A 251 -3.74 3.47 -6.14
CA ALA A 251 -3.97 4.82 -5.62
C ALA A 251 -3.72 4.93 -4.10
N GLY A 252 -4.16 3.94 -3.34
CA GLY A 252 -3.90 3.83 -1.90
C GLY A 252 -2.41 3.66 -1.59
N ASP A 253 -1.71 2.82 -2.35
CA ASP A 253 -0.27 2.59 -2.20
C ASP A 253 0.53 3.86 -2.53
N ALA A 254 0.08 4.62 -3.54
CA ALA A 254 0.67 5.90 -3.92
C ALA A 254 0.52 6.96 -2.81
N LEU A 255 -0.63 7.00 -2.13
CA LEU A 255 -0.83 7.85 -0.96
C LEU A 255 0.11 7.46 0.19
N VAL A 256 0.20 6.16 0.51
CA VAL A 256 1.13 5.62 1.53
C VAL A 256 2.57 6.01 1.22
N ALA A 257 2.99 5.80 -0.03
CA ALA A 257 4.34 6.12 -0.49
C ALA A 257 4.68 7.60 -0.30
N ALA A 258 3.82 8.47 -0.79
CA ALA A 258 4.03 9.90 -0.77
C ALA A 258 4.00 10.48 0.64
N PHE A 259 3.05 10.04 1.47
CA PHE A 259 2.96 10.46 2.86
C PHE A 259 4.20 10.02 3.65
N THR A 260 4.61 8.73 3.51
CA THR A 260 5.82 8.21 4.18
C THR A 260 7.08 8.93 3.69
N TYR A 261 7.18 9.21 2.38
CA TYR A 261 8.29 9.96 1.80
C TYR A 261 8.38 11.37 2.40
N GLY A 262 7.26 12.09 2.50
CA GLY A 262 7.21 13.41 3.13
C GLY A 262 7.65 13.36 4.60
N MET A 263 7.15 12.39 5.37
CA MET A 263 7.52 12.19 6.77
C MET A 263 9.04 11.85 6.93
N ASP A 264 9.61 11.02 6.05
CA ASP A 264 11.05 10.72 6.05
C ASP A 264 11.92 11.94 5.73
N LYS A 265 11.40 12.88 4.94
CA LYS A 265 12.06 14.16 4.65
C LYS A 265 11.87 15.22 5.72
N GLY A 266 11.00 14.97 6.72
CA GLY A 266 10.69 15.94 7.77
C GLY A 266 9.78 17.07 7.33
N GLU A 267 8.98 16.83 6.29
CA GLU A 267 7.97 17.78 5.83
C GLU A 267 6.84 17.94 6.84
N ASP A 268 6.19 19.09 6.84
CA ASP A 268 5.02 19.34 7.67
C ASP A 268 3.86 18.42 7.32
N PHE A 269 3.03 18.08 8.30
CA PHE A 269 1.90 17.16 8.16
C PHE A 269 0.95 17.54 7.00
N GLU A 270 0.63 18.84 6.86
CA GLU A 270 -0.22 19.32 5.75
C GLU A 270 0.46 19.11 4.40
N VAL A 271 1.78 19.29 4.32
CA VAL A 271 2.56 19.02 3.09
C VAL A 271 2.52 17.54 2.76
N CYS A 272 2.70 16.66 3.75
CA CYS A 272 2.60 15.21 3.57
C CYS A 272 1.19 14.80 3.08
N ALA A 273 0.13 15.36 3.65
CA ALA A 273 -1.25 15.10 3.23
C ALA A 273 -1.50 15.54 1.78
N ARG A 274 -1.06 16.76 1.42
CA ARG A 274 -1.16 17.27 0.05
C ARG A 274 -0.40 16.40 -0.95
N LEU A 275 0.83 16.00 -0.59
CA LEU A 275 1.66 15.13 -1.42
C LEU A 275 0.98 13.77 -1.63
N GLY A 276 0.40 13.19 -0.55
CA GLY A 276 -0.36 11.94 -0.61
C GLY A 276 -1.52 11.99 -1.60
N ILE A 277 -2.36 13.03 -1.52
CA ILE A 277 -3.51 13.20 -2.42
C ILE A 277 -3.06 13.45 -3.87
N ALA A 278 -2.06 14.30 -4.09
CA ALA A 278 -1.55 14.58 -5.43
C ALA A 278 -0.97 13.32 -6.11
N THR A 279 -0.21 12.53 -5.34
CA THR A 279 0.40 11.29 -5.86
C THR A 279 -0.65 10.22 -6.11
N SER A 280 -1.65 10.08 -5.22
CA SER A 280 -2.81 9.19 -5.42
C SER A 280 -3.60 9.58 -6.68
N ALA A 281 -3.89 10.86 -6.87
CA ALA A 281 -4.56 11.36 -8.08
C ALA A 281 -3.72 11.13 -9.35
N GLY A 282 -2.41 11.33 -9.27
CA GLY A 282 -1.49 10.99 -10.35
C GLY A 282 -1.51 9.51 -10.69
N ALA A 283 -1.53 8.63 -9.68
CA ALA A 283 -1.54 7.18 -9.89
C ALA A 283 -2.82 6.70 -10.61
N VAL A 284 -4.00 7.24 -10.30
CA VAL A 284 -5.23 6.86 -11.02
C VAL A 284 -5.24 7.32 -12.48
N SER A 285 -4.37 8.24 -12.88
CA SER A 285 -4.19 8.71 -14.26
C SER A 285 -3.15 7.92 -15.05
N THR A 286 -2.58 6.85 -14.47
CA THR A 286 -1.63 5.95 -15.14
C THR A 286 -2.27 4.59 -15.42
N GLU A 287 -1.67 3.81 -16.33
CA GLU A 287 -2.10 2.44 -16.62
C GLU A 287 -1.58 1.46 -15.57
N GLY A 288 -2.41 0.50 -15.16
CA GLY A 288 -2.04 -0.54 -14.21
C GLY A 288 -1.67 0.00 -12.83
N THR A 289 -0.50 -0.38 -12.33
CA THR A 289 0.06 0.09 -11.05
C THR A 289 1.31 0.96 -11.24
N LYS A 290 1.47 1.55 -12.42
CA LYS A 290 2.62 2.44 -12.69
C LYS A 290 2.52 3.70 -11.82
N PRO A 291 3.62 4.11 -11.16
CA PRO A 291 3.63 5.33 -10.40
C PRO A 291 3.53 6.57 -11.31
N PRO A 292 2.96 7.68 -10.82
CA PRO A 292 2.98 8.94 -11.55
C PRO A 292 4.40 9.50 -11.61
N THR A 293 4.71 10.28 -12.64
CA THR A 293 5.98 11.00 -12.71
C THR A 293 6.04 12.11 -11.66
N ARG A 294 7.25 12.48 -11.23
CA ARG A 294 7.46 13.58 -10.30
C ARG A 294 6.84 14.88 -10.80
N ASP A 295 7.04 15.22 -12.07
CA ASP A 295 6.50 16.44 -12.69
C ASP A 295 4.97 16.47 -12.60
N LYS A 296 4.31 15.33 -12.82
CA LYS A 296 2.85 15.23 -12.69
C LYS A 296 2.39 15.47 -11.25
N VAL A 297 3.11 14.92 -10.28
CA VAL A 297 2.81 15.16 -8.86
C VAL A 297 3.02 16.61 -8.48
N ASP A 298 4.09 17.26 -8.97
CA ASP A 298 4.39 18.67 -8.70
C ASP A 298 3.34 19.62 -9.33
N GLU A 299 2.73 19.24 -10.45
CA GLU A 299 1.56 19.92 -11.03
C GLU A 299 0.33 19.75 -10.13
N LEU A 300 0.00 18.50 -9.77
CA LEU A 300 -1.23 18.17 -9.05
C LEU A 300 -1.25 18.69 -7.61
N ILE A 301 -0.11 18.74 -6.93
CA ILE A 301 -0.03 19.20 -5.53
C ILE A 301 -0.51 20.67 -5.37
N GLN A 302 -0.39 21.48 -6.42
CA GLN A 302 -0.86 22.86 -6.42
C GLN A 302 -2.41 22.96 -6.40
N LEU A 303 -3.09 21.89 -6.81
CA LEU A 303 -4.55 21.80 -6.84
C LEU A 303 -5.14 21.31 -5.52
N VAL A 304 -4.35 20.67 -4.66
CA VAL A 304 -4.81 20.16 -3.36
C VAL A 304 -5.04 21.32 -2.40
N LYS A 305 -6.27 21.42 -1.89
CA LYS A 305 -6.69 22.43 -0.93
C LYS A 305 -7.20 21.77 0.34
N PRO A 306 -6.34 21.57 1.34
CA PRO A 306 -6.76 21.01 2.62
C PRO A 306 -7.77 21.92 3.33
N ILE A 307 -8.73 21.30 3.99
CA ILE A 307 -9.75 21.93 4.83
C ILE A 307 -9.46 21.50 6.27
N LYS A 308 -9.25 22.44 7.17
CA LYS A 308 -9.13 22.17 8.61
C LYS A 308 -10.51 21.82 9.18
N LEU A 309 -10.57 20.75 9.97
CA LEU A 309 -11.78 20.28 10.61
C LEU A 309 -11.81 20.65 12.10
#